data_6815693aed68902c40c5bd958d15bdeb
#
_entry.id   6815693aed68902c40c5bd958d15bdeb
#
_cell.length_a   1.000
_cell.length_b   1.000
_cell.length_c   1.000
_cell.angle_alpha   90.00
_cell.angle_beta   90.00
_cell.angle_gamma   90.00
#
_symmetry.space_group_name_H-M   'P 1'
#
loop_
_entity.id
_entity.type
_entity.pdbx_description
1 polymer ?
#
loop_
_entity_poly.entity_id
_entity_poly.type
_entity_poly.pdbx_seq_one_letter_code
_entity_poly.pdbx_strand_id
1 'polypeptide(L)'
;MRKVGETVYRICRVLNHNGVIAFDMQDSKEYVLLGKGVGFGKKVGERMKRPGECTVYSLQVTSSRGSASELARSIDPEYLEMTNQILNLAEEQFGTIDRSILFPMADHIAFAVKRMQKGEQISNPLTPDIKTLFNGEFKVALKLKEYLEKDKGIIVPDDEIGYVALHIHSALEKESVAVSMQMAAAVRECVSLIEEQRNIHIDVTSLSYNRLMNHIKFMVARALKKESLKVNMNDYVEHHFPRSYELARIVCDNLSKALRVQLEEIEIGYLALHIERVSIDE
;
A
#
# COMPACT_ATOMS: atom_id res chain seq x y z
N MET A 1 10.93 -12.99 21.03
CA MET A 1 9.52 -13.42 20.70
C MET A 1 8.87 -13.94 21.99
N ARG A 2 7.79 -13.31 22.47
CA ARG A 2 7.04 -13.81 23.63
C ARG A 2 6.27 -15.07 23.22
N LYS A 3 6.26 -16.10 24.08
CA LYS A 3 5.51 -17.34 23.78
C LYS A 3 4.00 -17.05 23.76
N VAL A 4 3.31 -17.55 22.73
CA VAL A 4 1.84 -17.53 22.66
C VAL A 4 1.27 -18.26 23.89
N GLY A 5 0.35 -17.61 24.62
CA GLY A 5 -0.32 -18.22 25.81
C GLY A 5 0.21 -17.76 27.16
N GLU A 6 1.36 -17.05 27.26
CA GLU A 6 1.88 -16.56 28.56
C GLU A 6 1.36 -15.16 28.94
N THR A 7 0.90 -14.35 27.96
CA THR A 7 0.38 -12.99 28.22
C THR A 7 -1.07 -13.05 28.68
N VAL A 8 -1.35 -12.40 29.82
CA VAL A 8 -2.71 -12.28 30.39
C VAL A 8 -3.21 -10.85 30.14
N TYR A 9 -4.34 -10.75 29.48
CA TYR A 9 -5.04 -9.50 29.17
C TYR A 9 -6.26 -9.34 30.09
N ARG A 10 -6.57 -8.10 30.43
CA ARG A 10 -7.85 -7.73 31.05
C ARG A 10 -8.70 -6.95 30.05
N ILE A 11 -9.90 -7.43 29.78
CA ILE A 11 -10.79 -6.84 28.79
C ILE A 11 -11.26 -5.47 29.26
N CYS A 12 -10.99 -4.43 28.47
CA CYS A 12 -11.46 -3.06 28.68
C CYS A 12 -12.77 -2.80 27.93
N ARG A 13 -12.89 -3.36 26.71
CA ARG A 13 -14.07 -3.23 25.87
C ARG A 13 -14.20 -4.42 24.94
N VAL A 14 -15.41 -4.95 24.79
CA VAL A 14 -15.74 -5.90 23.74
C VAL A 14 -16.20 -5.07 22.52
N LEU A 15 -15.54 -5.25 21.38
CA LEU A 15 -15.85 -4.55 20.14
C LEU A 15 -16.99 -5.28 19.41
N ASN A 16 -16.78 -6.57 19.16
CA ASN A 16 -17.75 -7.50 18.58
C ASN A 16 -17.35 -8.95 18.94
N HIS A 17 -17.92 -9.95 18.25
CA HIS A 17 -17.58 -11.36 18.49
C HIS A 17 -16.10 -11.71 18.19
N ASN A 18 -15.42 -10.92 17.33
CA ASN A 18 -14.08 -11.19 16.85
C ASN A 18 -13.03 -10.18 17.34
N GLY A 19 -13.43 -9.19 18.16
CA GLY A 19 -12.52 -8.15 18.60
C GLY A 19 -12.76 -7.67 20.04
N VAL A 20 -11.66 -7.39 20.73
CA VAL A 20 -11.68 -6.77 22.06
C VAL A 20 -10.57 -5.71 22.19
N ILE A 21 -10.81 -4.67 22.99
CA ILE A 21 -9.76 -3.83 23.54
C ILE A 21 -9.41 -4.40 24.91
N ALA A 22 -8.16 -4.66 25.16
CA ALA A 22 -7.70 -5.27 26.40
C ALA A 22 -6.38 -4.67 26.87
N PHE A 23 -6.21 -4.65 28.18
CA PHE A 23 -5.03 -4.16 28.87
C PHE A 23 -4.10 -5.35 29.16
N ASP A 24 -2.85 -5.25 28.71
CA ASP A 24 -1.82 -6.25 29.06
C ASP A 24 -1.37 -6.02 30.51
N MET A 25 -1.54 -7.05 31.34
CA MET A 25 -1.24 -6.99 32.77
C MET A 25 0.26 -6.94 33.08
N GLN A 26 1.13 -7.20 32.07
CA GLN A 26 2.59 -7.24 32.26
C GLN A 26 3.24 -5.90 31.90
N ASP A 27 2.88 -5.29 30.76
CA ASP A 27 3.49 -4.06 30.30
C ASP A 27 2.64 -2.79 30.53
N SER A 28 1.44 -2.99 31.11
CA SER A 28 0.51 -1.91 31.45
C SER A 28 0.08 -1.04 30.25
N LYS A 29 -0.15 -1.69 29.10
CA LYS A 29 -0.58 -1.02 27.86
C LYS A 29 -1.87 -1.59 27.31
N GLU A 30 -2.60 -0.76 26.57
CA GLU A 30 -3.81 -1.18 25.84
C GLU A 30 -3.47 -1.72 24.46
N TYR A 31 -4.19 -2.76 24.04
CA TYR A 31 -4.09 -3.43 22.76
C TYR A 31 -5.48 -3.72 22.20
N VAL A 32 -5.59 -3.75 20.86
CA VAL A 32 -6.71 -4.40 20.18
C VAL A 32 -6.30 -5.83 19.83
N LEU A 33 -7.13 -6.80 20.20
CA LEU A 33 -6.99 -8.19 19.82
C LEU A 33 -8.09 -8.51 18.80
N LEU A 34 -7.71 -8.92 17.59
CA LEU A 34 -8.61 -9.29 16.50
C LEU A 34 -8.36 -10.74 16.10
N GLY A 35 -9.41 -11.54 16.04
CA GLY A 35 -9.37 -12.94 15.63
C GLY A 35 -10.70 -13.61 15.83
N LYS A 36 -10.93 -14.74 15.15
CA LYS A 36 -12.21 -15.45 15.17
C LYS A 36 -12.60 -15.83 16.60
N GLY A 37 -13.75 -15.33 17.05
CA GLY A 37 -14.33 -15.66 18.37
C GLY A 37 -13.62 -15.02 19.57
N VAL A 38 -12.65 -14.12 19.38
CA VAL A 38 -11.88 -13.51 20.49
C VAL A 38 -12.76 -12.76 21.48
N GLY A 39 -13.82 -12.10 21.00
CA GLY A 39 -14.77 -11.38 21.84
C GLY A 39 -16.04 -12.17 22.18
N PHE A 40 -16.19 -13.38 21.63
CA PHE A 40 -17.43 -14.15 21.82
C PHE A 40 -17.64 -14.55 23.28
N GLY A 41 -18.80 -14.18 23.85
CA GLY A 41 -19.15 -14.46 25.23
C GLY A 41 -18.30 -13.72 26.29
N LYS A 42 -17.43 -12.80 25.87
CA LYS A 42 -16.53 -12.07 26.75
C LYS A 42 -17.21 -10.87 27.41
N LYS A 43 -16.72 -10.53 28.63
CA LYS A 43 -17.23 -9.40 29.41
C LYS A 43 -16.10 -8.46 29.81
N VAL A 44 -16.42 -7.18 29.97
CA VAL A 44 -15.52 -6.15 30.49
C VAL A 44 -15.04 -6.55 31.89
N GLY A 45 -13.73 -6.41 32.14
CA GLY A 45 -13.07 -6.79 33.37
C GLY A 45 -12.61 -8.27 33.45
N GLU A 46 -13.06 -9.12 32.52
CA GLU A 46 -12.62 -10.52 32.42
C GLU A 46 -11.14 -10.62 32.08
N ARG A 47 -10.45 -11.58 32.66
CA ARG A 47 -9.07 -11.92 32.31
C ARG A 47 -9.07 -13.02 31.24
N MET A 48 -8.26 -12.85 30.20
CA MET A 48 -8.09 -13.82 29.15
C MET A 48 -6.61 -14.03 28.84
N LYS A 49 -6.24 -15.26 28.50
CA LYS A 49 -4.94 -15.51 27.84
C LYS A 49 -5.04 -15.14 26.36
N ARG A 50 -3.90 -14.79 25.77
CA ARG A 50 -3.85 -14.56 24.33
C ARG A 50 -4.36 -15.77 23.56
N PRO A 51 -5.41 -15.65 22.74
CA PRO A 51 -5.82 -16.72 21.83
C PRO A 51 -4.72 -17.06 20.82
N GLY A 52 -4.63 -18.31 20.39
CA GLY A 52 -3.59 -18.75 19.44
C GLY A 52 -3.71 -18.05 18.09
N GLU A 53 -4.93 -17.93 17.57
CA GLU A 53 -5.23 -17.32 16.27
C GLU A 53 -5.77 -15.90 16.42
N CYS A 54 -4.98 -15.01 17.03
CA CYS A 54 -5.35 -13.60 17.09
C CYS A 54 -4.18 -12.69 16.75
N THR A 55 -4.47 -11.61 16.06
CA THR A 55 -3.53 -10.50 15.84
C THR A 55 -3.68 -9.47 16.94
N VAL A 56 -2.55 -8.99 17.45
CA VAL A 56 -2.49 -8.02 18.54
C VAL A 56 -1.93 -6.70 18.01
N TYR A 57 -2.68 -5.62 18.19
CA TYR A 57 -2.34 -4.28 17.73
C TYR A 57 -2.12 -3.35 18.92
N SER A 58 -0.98 -2.66 18.93
CA SER A 58 -0.68 -1.66 19.97
C SER A 58 -1.51 -0.39 19.78
N LEU A 59 -2.11 0.10 20.87
CA LEU A 59 -2.82 1.38 20.89
C LEU A 59 -1.91 2.56 21.27
N GLN A 60 -0.60 2.34 21.35
CA GLN A 60 0.40 3.38 21.68
C GLN A 60 0.82 4.20 20.45
N VAL A 61 0.43 3.78 19.25
CA VAL A 61 0.81 4.45 17.99
C VAL A 61 -0.03 5.69 17.78
N THR A 62 0.62 6.79 17.41
CA THR A 62 -0.03 8.05 17.03
C THR A 62 0.22 8.27 15.54
N SER A 63 -0.82 8.57 14.78
CA SER A 63 -0.76 8.92 13.37
C SER A 63 -1.17 10.37 13.14
N SER A 64 -1.00 10.87 11.92
CA SER A 64 -1.48 12.22 11.52
C SER A 64 -3.00 12.38 11.63
N ARG A 65 -3.75 11.29 11.78
CA ARG A 65 -5.22 11.25 11.91
C ARG A 65 -5.71 11.04 13.35
N GLY A 66 -4.82 11.02 14.32
CA GLY A 66 -5.14 10.80 15.73
C GLY A 66 -4.40 9.60 16.35
N SER A 67 -4.65 9.37 17.63
CA SER A 67 -4.09 8.21 18.33
C SER A 67 -4.82 6.91 17.90
N ALA A 68 -4.07 5.81 17.85
CA ALA A 68 -4.66 4.48 17.59
C ALA A 68 -5.79 4.15 18.59
N SER A 69 -5.69 4.63 19.83
CA SER A 69 -6.72 4.45 20.85
C SER A 69 -8.03 5.18 20.51
N GLU A 70 -7.97 6.40 20.01
CA GLU A 70 -9.15 7.16 19.57
C GLU A 70 -9.79 6.50 18.35
N LEU A 71 -9.00 6.15 17.34
CA LEU A 71 -9.46 5.47 16.14
C LEU A 71 -10.12 4.12 16.45
N ALA A 72 -9.49 3.29 17.29
CA ALA A 72 -10.03 1.99 17.69
C ALA A 72 -11.37 2.08 18.45
N ARG A 73 -11.65 3.22 19.09
CA ARG A 73 -12.90 3.47 19.82
C ARG A 73 -13.98 4.10 18.94
N SER A 74 -13.62 4.82 17.88
CA SER A 74 -14.52 5.57 16.99
C SER A 74 -14.92 4.80 15.73
N ILE A 75 -14.04 3.92 15.23
CA ILE A 75 -14.29 3.12 14.03
C ILE A 75 -15.24 1.96 14.38
N ASP A 76 -16.19 1.68 13.50
CA ASP A 76 -17.03 0.49 13.64
C ASP A 76 -16.14 -0.76 13.61
N PRO A 77 -16.27 -1.66 14.60
CA PRO A 77 -15.47 -2.88 14.72
C PRO A 77 -15.44 -3.74 13.46
N GLU A 78 -16.47 -3.70 12.65
CA GLU A 78 -16.56 -4.42 11.38
C GLU A 78 -15.46 -3.99 10.39
N TYR A 79 -15.15 -2.69 10.31
CA TYR A 79 -14.09 -2.20 9.43
C TYR A 79 -12.70 -2.54 9.96
N LEU A 80 -12.51 -2.62 11.28
CA LEU A 80 -11.27 -3.12 11.86
C LEU A 80 -11.05 -4.60 11.52
N GLU A 81 -12.12 -5.41 11.60
CA GLU A 81 -12.06 -6.84 11.26
C GLU A 81 -11.78 -7.06 9.77
N MET A 82 -12.50 -6.36 8.89
CA MET A 82 -12.31 -6.41 7.44
C MET A 82 -10.88 -6.01 7.06
N THR A 83 -10.39 -4.92 7.64
CA THR A 83 -9.00 -4.46 7.43
C THR A 83 -7.98 -5.48 7.90
N ASN A 84 -8.20 -6.11 9.08
CA ASN A 84 -7.34 -7.16 9.58
C ASN A 84 -7.28 -8.37 8.63
N GLN A 85 -8.40 -8.77 8.03
CA GLN A 85 -8.44 -9.86 7.05
C GLN A 85 -7.64 -9.50 5.79
N ILE A 86 -7.77 -8.27 5.27
CA ILE A 86 -6.98 -7.79 4.11
C ILE A 86 -5.48 -7.78 4.43
N LEU A 87 -5.10 -7.30 5.63
CA LEU A 87 -3.70 -7.29 6.06
C LEU A 87 -3.13 -8.70 6.27
N ASN A 88 -3.95 -9.68 6.70
CA ASN A 88 -3.54 -11.07 6.77
C ASN A 88 -3.20 -11.62 5.37
N LEU A 89 -4.06 -11.37 4.38
CA LEU A 89 -3.80 -11.76 2.99
C LEU A 89 -2.55 -11.07 2.42
N ALA A 90 -2.34 -9.79 2.75
CA ALA A 90 -1.13 -9.07 2.35
C ALA A 90 0.12 -9.72 2.96
N GLU A 91 0.08 -10.09 4.25
CA GLU A 91 1.20 -10.74 4.93
C GLU A 91 1.48 -12.15 4.40
N GLU A 92 0.43 -12.90 4.05
CA GLU A 92 0.56 -14.21 3.38
C GLU A 92 1.24 -14.10 2.00
N GLN A 93 0.93 -13.06 1.25
CA GLN A 93 1.44 -12.88 -0.10
C GLN A 93 2.83 -12.24 -0.15
N PHE A 94 3.12 -11.27 0.74
CA PHE A 94 4.31 -10.44 0.66
C PHE A 94 5.29 -10.64 1.82
N GLY A 95 4.92 -11.38 2.85
CA GLY A 95 5.70 -11.51 4.07
C GLY A 95 5.37 -10.42 5.10
N THR A 96 6.29 -10.16 6.00
CA THR A 96 6.07 -9.26 7.15
C THR A 96 5.74 -7.84 6.71
N ILE A 97 4.65 -7.29 7.25
CA ILE A 97 4.17 -5.92 7.02
C ILE A 97 4.11 -5.12 8.33
N ASP A 98 4.09 -3.80 8.22
CA ASP A 98 3.81 -2.92 9.36
C ASP A 98 2.32 -2.92 9.69
N ARG A 99 1.96 -3.66 10.73
CA ARG A 99 0.58 -3.80 11.19
C ARG A 99 -0.02 -2.53 11.80
N SER A 100 0.78 -1.49 12.09
CA SER A 100 0.28 -0.22 12.62
C SER A 100 -0.66 0.49 11.64
N ILE A 101 -0.62 0.13 10.35
CA ILE A 101 -1.49 0.65 9.30
C ILE A 101 -2.98 0.26 9.48
N LEU A 102 -3.30 -0.70 10.36
CA LEU A 102 -4.68 -1.15 10.59
C LEU A 102 -5.65 0.02 10.81
N PHE A 103 -5.30 0.91 11.76
CA PHE A 103 -6.22 1.98 12.16
C PHE A 103 -6.38 3.05 11.07
N PRO A 104 -5.32 3.60 10.45
CA PRO A 104 -5.46 4.52 9.33
C PRO A 104 -6.20 3.94 8.14
N MET A 105 -5.98 2.65 7.81
CA MET A 105 -6.65 1.98 6.71
C MET A 105 -8.13 1.70 7.02
N ALA A 106 -8.46 1.24 8.23
CA ALA A 106 -9.84 1.02 8.66
C ALA A 106 -10.65 2.32 8.72
N ASP A 107 -10.03 3.43 9.18
CA ASP A 107 -10.64 4.76 9.15
C ASP A 107 -10.93 5.23 7.71
N HIS A 108 -9.97 5.02 6.80
CA HIS A 108 -10.18 5.30 5.38
C HIS A 108 -11.36 4.50 4.82
N ILE A 109 -11.42 3.18 5.08
CA ILE A 109 -12.51 2.31 4.60
C ILE A 109 -13.86 2.77 5.18
N ALA A 110 -13.92 3.03 6.48
CA ALA A 110 -15.15 3.52 7.13
C ALA A 110 -15.65 4.83 6.52
N PHE A 111 -14.73 5.76 6.21
CA PHE A 111 -15.06 7.03 5.58
C PHE A 111 -15.49 6.84 4.11
N ALA A 112 -14.81 5.97 3.36
CA ALA A 112 -15.16 5.62 1.98
C ALA A 112 -16.58 5.03 1.90
N VAL A 113 -16.92 4.09 2.79
CA VAL A 113 -18.28 3.50 2.86
C VAL A 113 -19.33 4.56 3.12
N LYS A 114 -19.10 5.50 4.07
CA LYS A 114 -20.04 6.60 4.34
C LYS A 114 -20.24 7.51 3.13
N ARG A 115 -19.19 7.79 2.35
CA ARG A 115 -19.28 8.56 1.10
C ARG A 115 -20.13 7.81 0.06
N MET A 116 -19.78 6.55 -0.21
CA MET A 116 -20.48 5.74 -1.21
C MET A 116 -21.98 5.58 -0.87
N GLN A 117 -22.33 5.42 0.40
CA GLN A 117 -23.73 5.38 0.85
C GLN A 117 -24.49 6.68 0.59
N LYS A 118 -23.79 7.82 0.54
CA LYS A 118 -24.38 9.13 0.18
C LYS A 118 -24.39 9.39 -1.33
N GLY A 119 -23.89 8.45 -2.14
CA GLY A 119 -23.71 8.63 -3.59
C GLY A 119 -22.53 9.56 -3.95
N GLU A 120 -21.67 9.88 -2.99
CA GLU A 120 -20.46 10.67 -3.23
C GLU A 120 -19.35 9.75 -3.73
N GLN A 121 -18.77 10.08 -4.88
CA GLN A 121 -17.63 9.35 -5.45
C GLN A 121 -16.38 10.21 -5.41
N ILE A 122 -15.24 9.57 -5.23
CA ILE A 122 -13.94 10.20 -5.48
C ILE A 122 -13.46 9.85 -6.88
N SER A 123 -12.61 10.70 -7.43
CA SER A 123 -11.86 10.42 -8.65
C SER A 123 -10.39 10.53 -8.34
N ASN A 124 -9.64 9.49 -8.67
CA ASN A 124 -8.19 9.48 -8.56
C ASN A 124 -7.58 9.23 -9.95
N PRO A 125 -7.07 10.26 -10.62
CA PRO A 125 -6.51 10.14 -11.97
C PRO A 125 -5.28 9.20 -12.01
N LEU A 126 -4.68 8.90 -10.86
CA LEU A 126 -3.52 7.99 -10.74
C LEU A 126 -3.93 6.52 -10.57
N THR A 127 -5.22 6.19 -10.53
CA THR A 127 -5.66 4.79 -10.32
C THR A 127 -5.08 3.82 -11.34
N PRO A 128 -5.00 4.11 -12.65
CA PRO A 128 -4.36 3.21 -13.61
C PRO A 128 -2.87 2.98 -13.32
N ASP A 129 -2.15 4.05 -12.94
CA ASP A 129 -0.73 3.97 -12.60
C ASP A 129 -0.51 3.18 -11.29
N ILE A 130 -1.33 3.43 -10.27
CA ILE A 130 -1.33 2.69 -8.99
C ILE A 130 -1.58 1.20 -9.24
N LYS A 131 -2.57 0.86 -10.07
CA LYS A 131 -2.92 -0.51 -10.43
C LYS A 131 -1.77 -1.25 -11.10
N THR A 132 -0.96 -0.55 -11.88
CA THR A 132 0.19 -1.13 -12.58
C THR A 132 1.42 -1.19 -11.67
N LEU A 133 1.78 -0.08 -11.01
CA LEU A 133 2.93 0.00 -10.11
C LEU A 133 2.82 -0.95 -8.90
N PHE A 134 1.64 -1.00 -8.32
CA PHE A 134 1.34 -1.76 -7.10
C PHE A 134 0.35 -2.88 -7.38
N ASN A 135 0.55 -3.61 -8.50
CA ASN A 135 -0.38 -4.62 -8.99
C ASN A 135 -0.67 -5.72 -7.96
N GLY A 136 0.33 -6.16 -7.22
CA GLY A 136 0.17 -7.15 -6.16
C GLY A 136 -0.73 -6.65 -5.04
N GLU A 137 -0.43 -5.46 -4.55
CA GLU A 137 -1.17 -4.78 -3.49
C GLU A 137 -2.61 -4.47 -3.92
N PHE A 138 -2.78 -4.06 -5.19
CA PHE A 138 -4.09 -3.81 -5.77
C PHE A 138 -4.95 -5.07 -5.83
N LYS A 139 -4.36 -6.22 -6.19
CA LYS A 139 -5.05 -7.52 -6.17
C LYS A 139 -5.51 -7.92 -4.78
N VAL A 140 -4.70 -7.70 -3.75
CA VAL A 140 -5.11 -7.93 -2.35
C VAL A 140 -6.21 -6.96 -1.96
N ALA A 141 -6.10 -5.68 -2.34
CA ALA A 141 -7.10 -4.65 -2.05
C ALA A 141 -8.47 -4.94 -2.66
N LEU A 142 -8.55 -5.68 -3.78
CA LEU A 142 -9.82 -6.11 -4.38
C LEU A 142 -10.70 -6.95 -3.43
N LYS A 143 -10.13 -7.54 -2.38
CA LYS A 143 -10.92 -8.22 -1.34
C LYS A 143 -11.88 -7.30 -0.62
N LEU A 144 -11.55 -6.01 -0.49
CA LEU A 144 -12.50 -5.02 0.03
C LEU A 144 -13.79 -4.98 -0.80
N LYS A 145 -13.66 -5.04 -2.12
CA LYS A 145 -14.78 -5.05 -3.05
C LYS A 145 -15.68 -6.27 -2.80
N GLU A 146 -15.06 -7.46 -2.72
CA GLU A 146 -15.79 -8.70 -2.45
C GLU A 146 -16.57 -8.63 -1.11
N TYR A 147 -15.96 -8.12 -0.04
CA TYR A 147 -16.59 -8.00 1.27
C TYR A 147 -17.77 -7.01 1.26
N LEU A 148 -17.58 -5.82 0.70
CA LEU A 148 -18.60 -4.78 0.71
C LEU A 148 -19.76 -5.08 -0.25
N GLU A 149 -19.50 -5.66 -1.42
CA GLU A 149 -20.53 -6.06 -2.37
C GLU A 149 -21.39 -7.19 -1.81
N LYS A 150 -20.76 -8.22 -1.21
CA LYS A 150 -21.47 -9.38 -0.68
C LYS A 150 -22.27 -9.08 0.58
N ASP A 151 -21.66 -8.35 1.53
CA ASP A 151 -22.23 -8.20 2.86
C ASP A 151 -23.12 -6.95 2.97
N LYS A 152 -22.89 -5.92 2.13
CA LYS A 152 -23.59 -4.64 2.19
C LYS A 152 -24.22 -4.19 0.89
N GLY A 153 -23.99 -4.89 -0.22
CA GLY A 153 -24.49 -4.49 -1.54
C GLY A 153 -23.89 -3.18 -2.05
N ILE A 154 -22.70 -2.79 -1.54
CA ILE A 154 -22.02 -1.54 -1.90
C ILE A 154 -21.03 -1.83 -3.02
N ILE A 155 -21.22 -1.19 -4.18
CA ILE A 155 -20.27 -1.23 -5.29
C ILE A 155 -19.09 -0.31 -4.98
N VAL A 156 -17.88 -0.87 -4.94
CA VAL A 156 -16.66 -0.12 -4.63
C VAL A 156 -15.94 0.26 -5.91
N PRO A 157 -15.74 1.57 -6.18
CA PRO A 157 -14.96 2.03 -7.33
C PRO A 157 -13.48 1.62 -7.24
N ASP A 158 -12.83 1.42 -8.40
CA ASP A 158 -11.40 1.10 -8.47
C ASP A 158 -10.53 2.20 -7.83
N ASP A 159 -10.99 3.44 -7.79
CA ASP A 159 -10.29 4.54 -7.12
C ASP A 159 -10.14 4.31 -5.61
N GLU A 160 -11.18 3.81 -4.94
CA GLU A 160 -11.09 3.43 -3.52
C GLU A 160 -10.16 2.22 -3.31
N ILE A 161 -10.20 1.25 -4.23
CA ILE A 161 -9.27 0.11 -4.20
C ILE A 161 -7.82 0.58 -4.37
N GLY A 162 -7.58 1.58 -5.24
CA GLY A 162 -6.28 2.22 -5.39
C GLY A 162 -5.73 2.80 -4.07
N TYR A 163 -6.56 3.50 -3.30
CA TYR A 163 -6.15 4.01 -1.99
C TYR A 163 -5.84 2.88 -0.99
N VAL A 164 -6.63 1.82 -0.99
CA VAL A 164 -6.35 0.64 -0.14
C VAL A 164 -5.04 -0.04 -0.55
N ALA A 165 -4.77 -0.15 -1.85
CA ALA A 165 -3.49 -0.66 -2.35
C ALA A 165 -2.30 0.20 -1.88
N LEU A 166 -2.44 1.53 -1.87
CA LEU A 166 -1.42 2.43 -1.34
C LEU A 166 -1.20 2.25 0.18
N HIS A 167 -2.25 1.98 0.95
CA HIS A 167 -2.09 1.63 2.37
C HIS A 167 -1.32 0.32 2.55
N ILE A 168 -1.60 -0.70 1.75
CA ILE A 168 -0.87 -1.98 1.78
C ILE A 168 0.60 -1.77 1.41
N HIS A 169 0.87 -1.02 0.33
CA HIS A 169 2.23 -0.71 -0.10
C HIS A 169 3.02 0.04 0.98
N SER A 170 2.39 1.05 1.58
CA SER A 170 2.93 1.81 2.70
C SER A 170 3.32 0.92 3.89
N ALA A 171 2.52 -0.11 4.19
CA ALA A 171 2.81 -1.08 5.24
C ALA A 171 4.00 -2.01 4.89
N LEU A 172 4.19 -2.33 3.60
CA LEU A 172 5.31 -3.15 3.12
C LEU A 172 6.64 -2.40 3.18
N GLU A 173 6.67 -1.17 2.69
CA GLU A 173 7.88 -0.36 2.61
C GLU A 173 8.15 0.46 3.88
N LYS A 174 7.24 0.43 4.86
CA LYS A 174 7.31 1.19 6.13
C LYS A 174 7.43 2.70 5.90
N GLU A 175 6.72 3.19 4.92
CA GLU A 175 6.63 4.59 4.56
C GLU A 175 5.21 5.14 4.73
N SER A 176 4.97 6.43 4.50
CA SER A 176 3.63 6.99 4.55
C SER A 176 2.89 6.78 3.21
N VAL A 177 1.56 6.67 3.27
CA VAL A 177 0.69 6.63 2.07
C VAL A 177 0.93 7.83 1.16
N ALA A 178 1.30 8.98 1.73
CA ALA A 178 1.64 10.18 0.95
C ALA A 178 2.89 9.98 0.08
N VAL A 179 3.90 9.24 0.55
CA VAL A 179 5.10 8.90 -0.22
C VAL A 179 4.75 7.96 -1.36
N SER A 180 3.95 6.91 -1.10
CA SER A 180 3.47 5.99 -2.15
C SER A 180 2.66 6.71 -3.22
N MET A 181 1.80 7.68 -2.83
CA MET A 181 1.06 8.53 -3.76
C MET A 181 1.98 9.44 -4.56
N GLN A 182 2.99 10.04 -3.91
CA GLN A 182 3.99 10.88 -4.59
C GLN A 182 4.79 10.09 -5.62
N MET A 183 5.10 8.81 -5.33
CA MET A 183 5.75 7.92 -6.29
C MET A 183 4.86 7.71 -7.52
N ALA A 184 3.58 7.38 -7.33
CA ALA A 184 2.66 7.19 -8.46
C ALA A 184 2.52 8.47 -9.31
N ALA A 185 2.43 9.63 -8.67
CA ALA A 185 2.36 10.92 -9.35
C ALA A 185 3.65 11.22 -10.15
N ALA A 186 4.82 11.02 -9.55
CA ALA A 186 6.10 11.25 -10.22
C ALA A 186 6.29 10.33 -11.44
N VAL A 187 5.86 9.08 -11.32
CA VAL A 187 5.90 8.13 -12.43
C VAL A 187 4.93 8.53 -13.53
N ARG A 188 3.72 8.97 -13.21
CA ARG A 188 2.76 9.48 -14.20
C ARG A 188 3.31 10.71 -14.95
N GLU A 189 3.95 11.65 -14.26
CA GLU A 189 4.61 12.80 -14.88
C GLU A 189 5.71 12.36 -15.85
N CYS A 190 6.50 11.35 -15.49
CA CYS A 190 7.53 10.78 -16.37
C CYS A 190 6.92 10.14 -17.63
N VAL A 191 5.83 9.36 -17.47
CA VAL A 191 5.11 8.76 -18.60
C VAL A 191 4.57 9.85 -19.52
N SER A 192 3.94 10.89 -18.96
CA SER A 192 3.43 12.03 -19.76
C SER A 192 4.55 12.76 -20.51
N LEU A 193 5.73 12.93 -19.90
CA LEU A 193 6.88 13.50 -20.56
C LEU A 193 7.36 12.62 -21.73
N ILE A 194 7.36 11.29 -21.57
CA ILE A 194 7.72 10.36 -22.64
C ILE A 194 6.70 10.48 -23.80
N GLU A 195 5.40 10.48 -23.49
CA GLU A 195 4.32 10.65 -24.48
C GLU A 195 4.50 11.94 -25.28
N GLU A 196 4.75 13.06 -24.59
CA GLU A 196 4.94 14.38 -25.21
C GLU A 196 6.20 14.43 -26.09
N GLN A 197 7.35 14.00 -25.58
CA GLN A 197 8.63 14.08 -26.27
C GLN A 197 8.73 13.12 -27.47
N ARG A 198 8.00 12.01 -27.41
CA ARG A 198 7.95 11.02 -28.51
C ARG A 198 6.75 11.24 -29.44
N ASN A 199 5.80 12.11 -29.06
CA ASN A 199 4.54 12.36 -29.75
C ASN A 199 3.74 11.06 -29.96
N ILE A 200 3.60 10.29 -28.89
CA ILE A 200 2.85 9.00 -28.85
C ILE A 200 1.84 9.04 -27.71
N HIS A 201 0.89 8.12 -27.77
CA HIS A 201 0.01 7.84 -26.62
C HIS A 201 0.26 6.42 -26.15
N ILE A 202 0.72 6.25 -24.91
CA ILE A 202 1.07 4.94 -24.37
C ILE A 202 -0.18 4.25 -23.83
N ASP A 203 -0.54 3.11 -24.42
CA ASP A 203 -1.59 2.25 -23.88
C ASP A 203 -1.16 1.65 -22.54
N VAL A 204 -1.83 2.11 -21.46
CA VAL A 204 -1.58 1.64 -20.08
C VAL A 204 -1.86 0.14 -19.87
N THR A 205 -2.53 -0.52 -20.81
CA THR A 205 -2.79 -1.96 -20.79
C THR A 205 -1.72 -2.76 -21.54
N SER A 206 -0.86 -2.08 -22.29
CA SER A 206 0.17 -2.72 -23.13
C SER A 206 1.25 -3.43 -22.30
N LEU A 207 1.86 -4.45 -22.91
CA LEU A 207 2.98 -5.17 -22.28
C LEU A 207 4.20 -4.27 -22.13
N SER A 208 4.42 -3.35 -23.06
CA SER A 208 5.54 -2.42 -23.06
C SER A 208 5.41 -1.40 -21.94
N TYR A 209 4.21 -0.86 -21.71
CA TYR A 209 3.93 -0.02 -20.55
C TYR A 209 4.18 -0.79 -19.24
N ASN A 210 3.68 -1.99 -19.09
CA ASN A 210 3.91 -2.80 -17.90
C ASN A 210 5.40 -3.05 -17.62
N ARG A 211 6.20 -3.27 -18.67
CA ARG A 211 7.66 -3.44 -18.54
C ARG A 211 8.36 -2.15 -18.12
N LEU A 212 7.97 -1.02 -18.70
CA LEU A 212 8.48 0.31 -18.33
C LEU A 212 8.18 0.60 -16.84
N MET A 213 6.93 0.41 -16.42
CA MET A 213 6.51 0.65 -15.03
C MET A 213 7.23 -0.26 -14.03
N ASN A 214 7.40 -1.54 -14.35
CA ASN A 214 8.15 -2.45 -13.51
C ASN A 214 9.63 -2.04 -13.42
N HIS A 215 10.24 -1.61 -14.54
CA HIS A 215 11.61 -1.12 -14.51
C HIS A 215 11.75 0.10 -13.59
N ILE A 216 10.89 1.11 -13.72
CA ILE A 216 10.90 2.30 -12.87
C ILE A 216 10.71 1.91 -11.39
N LYS A 217 9.75 1.03 -11.07
CA LYS A 217 9.56 0.52 -9.70
C LYS A 217 10.84 -0.07 -9.12
N PHE A 218 11.50 -0.98 -9.85
CA PHE A 218 12.72 -1.62 -9.38
C PHE A 218 13.92 -0.67 -9.33
N MET A 219 14.01 0.29 -10.25
CA MET A 219 15.03 1.33 -10.26
C MET A 219 14.94 2.18 -8.98
N VAL A 220 13.75 2.63 -8.62
CA VAL A 220 13.50 3.39 -7.38
C VAL A 220 13.80 2.53 -6.15
N ALA A 221 13.36 1.26 -6.14
CA ALA A 221 13.64 0.34 -5.03
C ALA A 221 15.15 0.10 -4.83
N ARG A 222 15.94 -0.05 -5.92
CA ARG A 222 17.40 -0.16 -5.84
C ARG A 222 18.02 1.11 -5.26
N ALA A 223 17.60 2.27 -5.71
CA ALA A 223 18.09 3.55 -5.19
C ALA A 223 17.87 3.68 -3.67
N LEU A 224 16.68 3.31 -3.18
CA LEU A 224 16.36 3.34 -1.75
C LEU A 224 17.20 2.32 -0.94
N LYS A 225 17.46 1.14 -1.50
CA LYS A 225 18.27 0.08 -0.87
C LYS A 225 19.77 0.26 -1.08
N LYS A 226 20.20 1.26 -1.88
CA LYS A 226 21.59 1.47 -2.29
C LYS A 226 22.19 0.23 -2.98
N GLU A 227 21.39 -0.42 -3.81
CA GLU A 227 21.78 -1.54 -4.65
C GLU A 227 22.13 -1.04 -6.05
N SER A 228 23.22 -1.55 -6.64
CA SER A 228 23.68 -1.15 -7.97
C SER A 228 23.53 -2.26 -9.00
N LEU A 229 23.28 -1.89 -10.24
CA LEU A 229 23.35 -2.80 -11.38
C LEU A 229 24.81 -3.18 -11.67
N LYS A 230 25.03 -4.38 -12.19
CA LYS A 230 26.39 -4.91 -12.43
C LYS A 230 26.90 -4.73 -13.87
N VAL A 231 25.99 -4.52 -14.81
CA VAL A 231 26.31 -4.40 -16.25
C VAL A 231 25.92 -3.01 -16.72
N ASN A 232 26.90 -2.24 -17.19
CA ASN A 232 26.67 -0.93 -17.78
C ASN A 232 26.37 -1.07 -19.28
N MET A 233 25.23 -0.52 -19.72
CA MET A 233 24.80 -0.52 -21.13
C MET A 233 24.74 0.90 -21.72
N ASN A 234 25.19 1.91 -21.00
CA ASN A 234 25.02 3.32 -21.39
C ASN A 234 25.66 3.62 -22.74
N ASP A 235 26.94 3.27 -22.93
CA ASP A 235 27.66 3.53 -24.18
C ASP A 235 26.97 2.92 -25.40
N TYR A 236 26.50 1.66 -25.24
CA TYR A 236 25.79 0.99 -26.32
C TYR A 236 24.47 1.66 -26.64
N VAL A 237 23.69 1.99 -25.61
CA VAL A 237 22.33 2.55 -25.77
C VAL A 237 22.41 3.99 -26.24
N GLU A 238 23.34 4.79 -25.73
CA GLU A 238 23.56 6.17 -26.19
C GLU A 238 23.93 6.20 -27.68
N HIS A 239 24.77 5.27 -28.14
CA HIS A 239 25.15 5.20 -29.55
C HIS A 239 24.00 4.76 -30.48
N HIS A 240 23.19 3.75 -30.06
CA HIS A 240 22.17 3.16 -30.92
C HIS A 240 20.79 3.84 -30.80
N PHE A 241 20.48 4.41 -29.63
CA PHE A 241 19.20 5.04 -29.32
C PHE A 241 19.36 6.40 -28.62
N PRO A 242 20.11 7.36 -29.25
CA PRO A 242 20.50 8.61 -28.59
C PRO A 242 19.32 9.45 -28.08
N ARG A 243 18.20 9.43 -28.82
CA ARG A 243 16.99 10.17 -28.39
C ARG A 243 16.35 9.59 -27.14
N SER A 244 16.26 8.27 -27.06
CA SER A 244 15.71 7.58 -25.87
C SER A 244 16.67 7.67 -24.68
N TYR A 245 18.00 7.68 -24.93
CA TYR A 245 19.00 7.86 -23.88
C TYR A 245 18.89 9.26 -23.24
N GLU A 246 18.83 10.31 -24.06
CA GLU A 246 18.68 11.67 -23.55
C GLU A 246 17.35 11.87 -22.79
N LEU A 247 16.26 11.30 -23.29
CA LEU A 247 14.97 11.34 -22.61
C LEU A 247 15.01 10.58 -21.27
N ALA A 248 15.66 9.40 -21.24
CA ALA A 248 15.85 8.62 -20.01
C ALA A 248 16.65 9.41 -18.97
N ARG A 249 17.68 10.17 -19.39
CA ARG A 249 18.45 11.04 -18.52
C ARG A 249 17.57 12.09 -17.85
N ILE A 250 16.71 12.76 -18.63
CA ILE A 250 15.76 13.76 -18.12
C ILE A 250 14.77 13.11 -17.15
N VAL A 251 14.25 11.93 -17.48
CA VAL A 251 13.31 11.19 -16.62
C VAL A 251 13.98 10.79 -15.30
N CYS A 252 15.21 10.26 -15.34
CA CYS A 252 15.96 9.92 -14.12
C CYS A 252 16.19 11.15 -13.22
N ASP A 253 16.56 12.29 -13.82
CA ASP A 253 16.74 13.55 -13.08
C ASP A 253 15.43 14.03 -12.42
N ASN A 254 14.31 13.95 -13.13
CA ASN A 254 13.00 14.34 -12.61
C ASN A 254 12.55 13.42 -11.47
N LEU A 255 12.68 12.10 -11.64
CA LEU A 255 12.38 11.13 -10.58
C LEU A 255 13.27 11.32 -9.35
N SER A 256 14.58 11.53 -9.55
CA SER A 256 15.51 11.79 -8.45
C SER A 256 15.09 13.00 -7.62
N LYS A 257 14.68 14.09 -8.28
CA LYS A 257 14.20 15.33 -7.62
C LYS A 257 12.86 15.11 -6.92
N ALA A 258 11.87 14.51 -7.62
CA ALA A 258 10.52 14.30 -7.10
C ALA A 258 10.51 13.37 -5.88
N LEU A 259 11.30 12.30 -5.91
CA LEU A 259 11.35 11.27 -4.87
C LEU A 259 12.46 11.51 -3.84
N ARG A 260 13.33 12.50 -4.07
CA ARG A 260 14.51 12.80 -3.23
C ARG A 260 15.43 11.59 -3.06
N VAL A 261 15.59 10.80 -4.12
CA VAL A 261 16.50 9.66 -4.19
C VAL A 261 17.60 9.94 -5.20
N GLN A 262 18.77 9.35 -5.02
CA GLN A 262 19.83 9.41 -6.02
C GLN A 262 19.77 8.16 -6.89
N LEU A 263 19.34 8.33 -8.13
CA LEU A 263 19.42 7.28 -9.15
C LEU A 263 20.84 7.21 -9.72
N GLU A 264 21.33 6.00 -9.90
CA GLU A 264 22.66 5.80 -10.47
C GLU A 264 22.64 6.00 -11.99
N GLU A 265 23.72 6.55 -12.54
CA GLU A 265 23.87 6.80 -13.98
C GLU A 265 23.68 5.54 -14.83
N ILE A 266 24.07 4.38 -14.30
CA ILE A 266 23.90 3.08 -14.97
C ILE A 266 22.44 2.74 -15.28
N GLU A 267 21.49 3.31 -14.57
CA GLU A 267 20.04 3.08 -14.80
C GLU A 267 19.52 3.75 -16.09
N ILE A 268 20.21 4.80 -16.58
CA ILE A 268 19.78 5.58 -17.74
C ILE A 268 19.67 4.70 -18.99
N GLY A 269 20.70 3.87 -19.26
CA GLY A 269 20.70 2.98 -20.42
C GLY A 269 19.58 1.95 -20.38
N TYR A 270 19.31 1.38 -19.22
CA TYR A 270 18.20 0.43 -19.06
C TYR A 270 16.84 1.10 -19.24
N LEU A 271 16.63 2.28 -18.64
CA LEU A 271 15.39 3.04 -18.83
C LEU A 271 15.20 3.43 -20.30
N ALA A 272 16.28 3.84 -20.99
CA ALA A 272 16.24 4.21 -22.40
C ALA A 272 15.77 3.07 -23.30
N LEU A 273 16.18 1.82 -23.02
CA LEU A 273 15.69 0.64 -23.75
C LEU A 273 14.17 0.43 -23.57
N HIS A 274 13.66 0.71 -22.38
CA HIS A 274 12.21 0.63 -22.14
C HIS A 274 11.45 1.76 -22.81
N ILE A 275 12.01 2.98 -22.83
CA ILE A 275 11.44 4.13 -23.56
C ILE A 275 11.42 3.85 -25.07
N GLU A 276 12.53 3.34 -25.63
CA GLU A 276 12.58 3.00 -27.06
C GLU A 276 11.52 1.95 -27.42
N ARG A 277 11.37 0.91 -26.57
CA ARG A 277 10.37 -0.14 -26.81
C ARG A 277 8.94 0.39 -26.83
N VAL A 278 8.52 1.20 -25.82
CA VAL A 278 7.16 1.76 -25.83
C VAL A 278 6.93 2.71 -27.01
N SER A 279 8.01 3.28 -27.57
CA SER A 279 7.92 4.18 -28.73
C SER A 279 7.84 3.44 -30.08
N ILE A 280 8.17 2.16 -30.12
CA ILE A 280 8.12 1.34 -31.35
C ILE A 280 6.82 0.53 -31.42
N ASP A 281 6.29 0.12 -30.25
CA ASP A 281 5.08 -0.72 -30.17
C ASP A 281 3.77 0.09 -30.42
N GLU A 282 3.86 1.41 -30.52
CA GLU A 282 2.79 2.36 -30.89
C GLU A 282 2.94 2.83 -32.35
#